data_84b0d7442af49270a2f5ef71fc01aa49
#
_entry.id   84b0d7442af49270a2f5ef71fc01aa49
#
_cell.length_a   1.000
_cell.length_b   1.000
_cell.length_c   1.000
_cell.angle_alpha   90.00
_cell.angle_beta   90.00
_cell.angle_gamma   90.00
#
_symmetry.space_group_name_H-M   'P 1'
#
loop_
_entity.id
_entity.type
_entity.pdbx_description
1 polymer ?
#
loop_
_entity_poly.entity_id
_entity_poly.type
_entity_poly.pdbx_seq_one_letter_code
_entity_poly.pdbx_strand_id
1 'polypeptide(L)'
;MKKIVSLILALALGLTMCAFAFADEFPQPEGGKKFESDWAIFGMTVKIDYEEEGYRVYIKSSDPQQMYGSEWEYNCVYNQEKDALLSIASSKNDYTTETVTGDIVRGEYAYQGLDEEGQTTVFAINENGCLTWKDGRGQDGADLEFTDIGAFEGYWRSEDGKVTAEINWSDSEIGDEYGYNVYLYDERDGSYVDYSAHGLYDAKTGKLTVATGSGMIFNRNAEGNYDTETVESVELVFSYLGNGKILLEKDNGIELIYDFLGSDSQG
;
A
#
# COMPACT_ATOMS: atom_id res chain seq x y z
N MET A 1 32.94 -16.10 -41.84
CA MET A 1 32.96 -15.28 -40.60
C MET A 1 31.56 -14.93 -40.10
N LYS A 2 30.63 -14.37 -40.87
CA LYS A 2 29.28 -14.02 -40.43
C LYS A 2 28.46 -15.19 -39.81
N LYS A 3 28.59 -16.40 -40.33
CA LYS A 3 27.86 -17.61 -39.85
C LYS A 3 28.41 -18.11 -38.50
N ILE A 4 29.68 -17.94 -38.21
CA ILE A 4 30.31 -18.36 -36.94
C ILE A 4 29.92 -17.38 -35.80
N VAL A 5 29.86 -16.07 -36.10
CA VAL A 5 29.41 -15.04 -35.14
C VAL A 5 27.97 -15.25 -34.79
N SER A 6 27.09 -15.59 -35.74
CA SER A 6 25.67 -15.88 -35.49
C SER A 6 25.47 -17.13 -34.63
N LEU A 7 26.33 -18.15 -34.80
CA LEU A 7 26.27 -19.39 -34.00
C LEU A 7 26.73 -19.13 -32.56
N ILE A 8 27.76 -18.32 -32.35
CA ILE A 8 28.28 -17.96 -31.02
C ILE A 8 27.24 -17.10 -30.29
N LEU A 9 26.58 -16.16 -30.98
CA LEU A 9 25.53 -15.33 -30.39
C LEU A 9 24.30 -16.17 -30.01
N ALA A 10 23.91 -17.13 -30.85
CA ALA A 10 22.80 -18.04 -30.53
C ALA A 10 23.14 -18.99 -29.39
N LEU A 11 24.39 -19.45 -29.26
CA LEU A 11 24.86 -20.27 -28.15
C LEU A 11 24.95 -19.47 -26.85
N ALA A 12 25.39 -18.20 -26.92
CA ALA A 12 25.43 -17.32 -25.76
C ALA A 12 24.01 -16.99 -25.25
N LEU A 13 23.07 -16.70 -26.16
CA LEU A 13 21.66 -16.52 -25.82
C LEU A 13 21.00 -17.82 -25.29
N GLY A 14 21.32 -18.97 -25.86
CA GLY A 14 20.84 -20.27 -25.41
C GLY A 14 21.40 -20.66 -24.03
N LEU A 15 22.65 -20.35 -23.75
CA LEU A 15 23.30 -20.58 -22.44
C LEU A 15 22.79 -19.63 -21.34
N THR A 16 22.46 -18.37 -21.69
CA THR A 16 21.78 -17.47 -20.76
C THR A 16 20.36 -17.94 -20.46
N MET A 17 19.62 -18.40 -21.45
CA MET A 17 18.27 -18.95 -21.21
C MET A 17 18.27 -20.30 -20.46
N CYS A 18 19.31 -21.14 -20.59
CA CYS A 18 19.43 -22.38 -19.81
C CYS A 18 19.92 -22.15 -18.37
N ALA A 19 20.57 -21.00 -18.08
CA ALA A 19 20.97 -20.66 -16.71
C ALA A 19 19.76 -20.22 -15.85
N PHE A 20 18.65 -19.85 -16.47
CA PHE A 20 17.39 -19.52 -15.78
C PHE A 20 16.49 -20.72 -15.46
N ALA A 21 16.91 -21.94 -15.78
CA ALA A 21 16.10 -23.15 -15.53
C ALA A 21 16.34 -23.80 -14.15
N PHE A 22 17.16 -23.19 -13.31
CA PHE A 22 17.26 -23.52 -11.89
C PHE A 22 16.64 -22.38 -11.13
N ALA A 23 15.41 -22.58 -10.68
CA ALA A 23 14.69 -21.70 -9.78
C ALA A 23 15.35 -21.71 -8.38
N ASP A 24 16.55 -21.14 -8.29
CA ASP A 24 16.97 -20.52 -7.04
C ASP A 24 16.22 -19.18 -7.01
N GLU A 25 15.33 -19.00 -6.03
CA GLU A 25 14.67 -17.74 -5.73
C GLU A 25 15.72 -16.63 -5.81
N PHE A 26 15.61 -15.74 -6.79
CA PHE A 26 16.50 -14.57 -6.84
C PHE A 26 16.17 -13.74 -5.60
N PRO A 27 17.11 -13.59 -4.65
CA PRO A 27 16.79 -12.87 -3.43
C PRO A 27 16.44 -11.43 -3.78
N GLN A 28 15.32 -10.97 -3.25
CA GLN A 28 14.91 -9.59 -3.39
C GLN A 28 16.05 -8.66 -2.97
N PRO A 29 16.42 -7.66 -3.81
CA PRO A 29 17.43 -6.67 -3.44
C PRO A 29 17.02 -5.93 -2.17
N GLU A 30 17.89 -5.89 -1.15
CA GLU A 30 17.54 -5.32 0.15
C GLU A 30 17.10 -3.86 0.07
N GLY A 31 17.77 -3.03 -0.75
CA GLY A 31 17.38 -1.64 -0.99
C GLY A 31 16.05 -1.49 -1.73
N GLY A 32 15.56 -2.53 -2.39
CA GLY A 32 14.28 -2.53 -3.10
C GLY A 32 13.08 -2.84 -2.22
N LYS A 33 13.28 -3.46 -1.06
CA LYS A 33 12.19 -3.84 -0.13
C LYS A 33 11.33 -2.67 0.33
N LYS A 34 11.93 -1.50 0.44
CA LYS A 34 11.23 -0.27 0.87
C LYS A 34 10.15 0.22 -0.09
N PHE A 35 10.14 -0.28 -1.34
CA PHE A 35 9.12 0.07 -2.33
C PHE A 35 7.89 -0.83 -2.23
N GLU A 36 8.02 -2.03 -1.66
CA GLU A 36 6.98 -3.04 -1.57
C GLU A 36 5.95 -2.62 -0.52
N SER A 37 4.91 -1.97 -0.99
CA SER A 37 3.79 -1.47 -0.20
C SER A 37 2.64 -1.06 -1.11
N ASP A 38 1.51 -0.73 -0.48
CA ASP A 38 0.42 0.02 -1.09
C ASP A 38 0.60 1.51 -0.81
N TRP A 39 0.49 2.32 -1.85
CA TRP A 39 0.69 3.77 -1.81
C TRP A 39 -0.54 4.47 -2.36
N ALA A 40 -0.87 5.64 -1.84
CA ALA A 40 -2.01 6.39 -2.32
C ALA A 40 -1.80 7.91 -2.34
N ILE A 41 -2.54 8.55 -3.23
CA ILE A 41 -2.83 9.97 -3.27
C ILE A 41 -4.30 10.11 -3.69
N PHE A 42 -4.89 11.28 -3.56
CA PHE A 42 -6.26 11.53 -4.00
C PHE A 42 -6.62 10.91 -5.35
N GLY A 43 -7.59 10.00 -5.35
CA GLY A 43 -8.09 9.34 -6.57
C GLY A 43 -7.11 8.41 -7.28
N MET A 44 -5.95 8.11 -6.67
CA MET A 44 -4.98 7.18 -7.23
C MET A 44 -4.38 6.28 -6.17
N THR A 45 -4.21 5.00 -6.54
CA THR A 45 -3.49 4.01 -5.74
C THR A 45 -2.35 3.41 -6.53
N VAL A 46 -1.27 3.06 -5.85
CA VAL A 46 -0.12 2.36 -6.42
C VAL A 46 0.17 1.16 -5.55
N LYS A 47 0.16 -0.03 -6.15
CA LYS A 47 0.58 -1.26 -5.50
C LYS A 47 1.91 -1.70 -6.07
N ILE A 48 2.86 -2.03 -5.20
CA ILE A 48 4.18 -2.51 -5.59
C ILE A 48 4.44 -3.85 -4.90
N ASP A 49 4.54 -4.91 -5.69
CA ASP A 49 4.85 -6.26 -5.24
C ASP A 49 6.21 -6.70 -5.83
N TYR A 50 7.00 -7.46 -5.06
CA TYR A 50 8.16 -8.17 -5.58
C TYR A 50 7.73 -9.52 -6.13
N GLU A 51 8.06 -9.80 -7.38
CA GLU A 51 7.81 -11.06 -8.07
C GLU A 51 9.14 -11.71 -8.47
N GLU A 52 9.10 -12.93 -9.02
CA GLU A 52 10.25 -13.81 -9.27
C GLU A 52 11.48 -13.16 -9.92
N GLU A 53 11.31 -12.09 -10.71
CA GLU A 53 12.40 -11.45 -11.45
C GLU A 53 12.48 -9.92 -11.27
N GLY A 54 11.65 -9.33 -10.39
CA GLY A 54 11.63 -7.88 -10.22
C GLY A 54 10.42 -7.36 -9.47
N TYR A 55 10.05 -6.11 -9.73
CA TYR A 55 8.92 -5.46 -9.09
C TYR A 55 7.81 -5.24 -10.11
N ARG A 56 6.60 -5.59 -9.73
CA ARG A 56 5.41 -5.22 -10.45
C ARG A 56 4.80 -4.01 -9.78
N VAL A 57 4.63 -2.94 -10.55
CA VAL A 57 3.99 -1.70 -10.10
C VAL A 57 2.66 -1.58 -10.84
N TYR A 58 1.59 -1.55 -10.09
CA TYR A 58 0.25 -1.35 -10.61
C TYR A 58 -0.31 -0.03 -10.08
N ILE A 59 -0.70 0.87 -10.98
CA ILE A 59 -1.30 2.16 -10.64
C ILE A 59 -2.72 2.17 -11.16
N LYS A 60 -3.63 2.62 -10.31
CA LYS A 60 -5.02 2.83 -10.66
C LYS A 60 -5.43 4.25 -10.30
N SER A 61 -5.95 4.97 -11.28
CA SER A 61 -6.61 6.25 -11.09
C SER A 61 -8.10 6.08 -11.35
N SER A 62 -8.93 6.61 -10.47
CA SER A 62 -10.38 6.60 -10.63
C SER A 62 -10.95 7.96 -10.27
N ASP A 63 -11.89 8.43 -11.08
CA ASP A 63 -12.77 9.53 -10.72
C ASP A 63 -14.13 8.94 -10.33
N PRO A 64 -14.48 8.88 -9.04
CA PRO A 64 -15.72 8.29 -8.58
C PRO A 64 -16.97 9.00 -9.14
N GLN A 65 -16.84 10.28 -9.52
CA GLN A 65 -17.96 11.07 -10.06
C GLN A 65 -18.15 10.88 -11.56
N GLN A 66 -17.08 10.59 -12.29
CA GLN A 66 -17.11 10.47 -13.74
C GLN A 66 -17.12 9.03 -14.24
N MET A 67 -16.97 8.06 -13.33
CA MET A 67 -17.02 6.62 -13.63
C MET A 67 -16.04 6.19 -14.73
N TYR A 68 -14.93 6.87 -14.85
CA TYR A 68 -13.83 6.50 -15.73
C TYR A 68 -12.51 6.59 -14.96
N GLY A 69 -11.49 5.93 -15.46
CA GLY A 69 -10.14 5.95 -14.91
C GLY A 69 -9.12 5.38 -15.84
N SER A 70 -7.91 5.29 -15.35
CA SER A 70 -6.78 4.70 -16.05
C SER A 70 -6.06 3.71 -15.16
N GLU A 71 -5.52 2.66 -15.77
CA GLU A 71 -4.67 1.67 -15.15
C GLU A 71 -3.31 1.68 -15.85
N TRP A 72 -2.24 1.69 -15.06
CA TRP A 72 -0.87 1.52 -15.54
C TRP A 72 -0.26 0.29 -14.88
N GLU A 73 0.51 -0.43 -15.64
CA GLU A 73 1.26 -1.58 -15.15
C GLU A 73 2.70 -1.47 -15.64
N TYR A 74 3.65 -1.65 -14.71
CA TYR A 74 5.08 -1.58 -14.99
C TYR A 74 5.76 -2.81 -14.42
N ASN A 75 6.63 -3.44 -15.23
CA ASN A 75 7.61 -4.38 -14.75
C ASN A 75 8.91 -3.62 -14.51
N CYS A 76 9.43 -3.66 -13.30
CA CYS A 76 10.53 -2.83 -12.86
C CYS A 76 11.69 -3.66 -12.29
N VAL A 77 12.88 -3.09 -12.36
CA VAL A 77 14.07 -3.58 -11.67
C VAL A 77 14.59 -2.51 -10.71
N TYR A 78 15.12 -2.95 -9.56
CA TYR A 78 15.76 -2.02 -8.64
C TYR A 78 17.14 -1.61 -9.15
N ASN A 79 17.37 -0.30 -9.23
CA ASN A 79 18.66 0.29 -9.56
C ASN A 79 19.32 0.88 -8.32
N GLN A 80 20.38 0.24 -7.85
CA GLN A 80 21.09 0.62 -6.63
C GLN A 80 21.76 2.00 -6.72
N GLU A 81 22.26 2.42 -7.90
CA GLU A 81 22.94 3.72 -8.06
C GLU A 81 21.96 4.88 -7.95
N LYS A 82 20.73 4.69 -8.45
CA LYS A 82 19.67 5.71 -8.40
C LYS A 82 18.78 5.58 -7.18
N ASP A 83 18.92 4.47 -6.43
CA ASP A 83 18.05 4.09 -5.32
C ASP A 83 16.55 4.16 -5.72
N ALA A 84 16.22 3.58 -6.88
CA ALA A 84 14.92 3.68 -7.52
C ALA A 84 14.54 2.39 -8.25
N LEU A 85 13.23 2.18 -8.48
CA LEU A 85 12.73 1.19 -9.43
C LEU A 85 12.70 1.82 -10.83
N LEU A 86 13.24 1.11 -11.80
CA LEU A 86 13.25 1.50 -13.22
C LEU A 86 12.41 0.51 -14.02
N SER A 87 11.44 1.00 -14.78
CA SER A 87 10.65 0.14 -15.64
C SER A 87 11.46 -0.42 -16.80
N ILE A 88 11.15 -1.65 -17.18
CA ILE A 88 11.67 -2.34 -18.37
C ILE A 88 10.56 -2.67 -19.37
N ALA A 89 9.32 -2.69 -18.89
CA ALA A 89 8.13 -2.81 -19.71
C ALA A 89 6.98 -2.08 -19.05
N SER A 90 6.06 -1.55 -19.84
CA SER A 90 4.93 -0.79 -19.33
C SER A 90 3.70 -0.92 -20.21
N SER A 91 2.54 -0.72 -19.58
CA SER A 91 1.26 -0.62 -20.27
C SER A 91 0.37 0.43 -19.61
N LYS A 92 -0.53 1.01 -20.40
CA LYS A 92 -1.61 1.90 -19.93
C LYS A 92 -2.91 1.51 -20.61
N ASN A 93 -3.96 1.41 -19.82
CA ASN A 93 -5.32 1.17 -20.30
C ASN A 93 -6.28 2.15 -19.62
N ASP A 94 -7.21 2.71 -20.41
CA ASP A 94 -8.29 3.51 -19.88
C ASP A 94 -9.52 2.63 -19.69
N TYR A 95 -10.31 2.89 -18.66
CA TYR A 95 -11.53 2.13 -18.38
C TYR A 95 -12.71 3.04 -18.03
N THR A 96 -13.91 2.47 -18.18
CA THR A 96 -15.16 3.04 -17.68
C THR A 96 -15.83 2.07 -16.73
N THR A 97 -16.58 2.59 -15.77
CA THR A 97 -17.40 1.76 -14.89
C THR A 97 -18.85 1.80 -15.37
N GLU A 98 -19.45 0.63 -15.61
CA GLU A 98 -20.83 0.55 -16.05
C GLU A 98 -21.77 0.91 -14.90
N THR A 99 -22.65 1.92 -15.12
CA THR A 99 -23.49 2.51 -14.07
C THR A 99 -24.49 1.56 -13.42
N VAL A 100 -24.87 0.50 -14.12
CA VAL A 100 -25.94 -0.43 -13.67
C VAL A 100 -25.34 -1.61 -12.90
N THR A 101 -24.21 -2.13 -13.36
CA THR A 101 -23.60 -3.35 -12.79
C THR A 101 -22.38 -3.05 -11.91
N GLY A 102 -21.76 -1.88 -12.06
CA GLY A 102 -20.49 -1.56 -11.43
C GLY A 102 -19.29 -2.24 -12.08
N ASP A 103 -19.49 -2.94 -13.21
CA ASP A 103 -18.42 -3.65 -13.89
C ASP A 103 -17.44 -2.69 -14.56
N ILE A 104 -16.16 -3.04 -14.49
CA ILE A 104 -15.09 -2.30 -15.17
C ILE A 104 -15.04 -2.74 -16.63
N VAL A 105 -15.24 -1.80 -17.55
CA VAL A 105 -15.10 -2.00 -18.99
C VAL A 105 -13.81 -1.33 -19.44
N ARG A 106 -12.79 -2.14 -19.75
CA ARG A 106 -11.48 -1.66 -20.23
C ARG A 106 -11.55 -1.34 -21.71
N GLY A 107 -10.92 -0.22 -22.07
CA GLY A 107 -10.69 0.19 -23.46
C GLY A 107 -9.54 -0.56 -24.13
N GLU A 108 -9.09 -0.03 -25.27
CA GLU A 108 -7.84 -0.48 -25.88
C GLU A 108 -6.65 0.10 -25.11
N TYR A 109 -5.52 -0.62 -25.13
CA TYR A 109 -4.28 -0.11 -24.53
C TYR A 109 -3.82 1.17 -25.24
N ALA A 110 -3.57 2.22 -24.49
CA ALA A 110 -2.93 3.43 -25.01
C ALA A 110 -1.47 3.12 -25.43
N TYR A 111 -0.81 2.24 -24.67
CA TYR A 111 0.46 1.63 -25.03
C TYR A 111 0.65 0.31 -24.25
N GLN A 112 1.46 -0.59 -24.81
CA GLN A 112 1.86 -1.84 -24.15
C GLN A 112 3.15 -2.37 -24.78
N GLY A 113 4.13 -2.73 -23.97
CA GLY A 113 5.35 -3.42 -24.42
C GLY A 113 6.60 -3.03 -23.64
N LEU A 114 7.74 -3.45 -24.17
CA LEU A 114 9.06 -3.11 -23.62
C LEU A 114 9.32 -1.61 -23.72
N ASP A 115 9.99 -1.06 -22.72
CA ASP A 115 10.39 0.33 -22.71
C ASP A 115 11.62 0.53 -23.60
N GLU A 116 11.52 1.47 -24.55
CA GLU A 116 12.61 1.87 -25.42
C GLU A 116 13.49 2.91 -24.73
N GLU A 117 14.60 3.29 -25.37
CA GLU A 117 15.48 4.34 -24.86
C GLU A 117 14.71 5.67 -24.66
N GLY A 118 14.76 6.20 -23.44
CA GLY A 118 14.04 7.41 -23.05
C GLY A 118 12.60 7.21 -22.58
N GLN A 119 12.10 5.98 -22.59
CA GLN A 119 10.74 5.62 -22.12
C GLN A 119 10.72 5.00 -20.71
N THR A 120 11.86 4.92 -20.05
CA THR A 120 11.96 4.32 -18.72
C THR A 120 11.23 5.16 -17.68
N THR A 121 10.25 4.57 -17.04
CA THR A 121 9.56 5.13 -15.87
C THR A 121 10.39 4.92 -14.62
N VAL A 122 10.38 5.91 -13.73
CA VAL A 122 11.17 5.92 -12.50
C VAL A 122 10.24 6.06 -11.31
N PHE A 123 10.37 5.13 -10.34
CA PHE A 123 9.75 5.22 -9.02
C PHE A 123 10.84 5.39 -7.97
N ALA A 124 10.74 6.44 -7.17
CA ALA A 124 11.72 6.74 -6.13
C ALA A 124 10.99 7.17 -4.84
N ILE A 125 11.62 6.94 -3.69
CA ILE A 125 11.13 7.46 -2.43
C ILE A 125 11.91 8.74 -2.13
N ASN A 126 11.18 9.85 -1.94
CA ASN A 126 11.78 11.15 -1.69
C ASN A 126 12.19 11.32 -0.21
N GLU A 127 12.76 12.47 0.13
CA GLU A 127 13.20 12.80 1.49
C GLU A 127 12.07 12.87 2.54
N ASN A 128 10.82 12.98 2.09
CA ASN A 128 9.63 12.97 2.94
C ASN A 128 9.08 11.55 3.16
N GLY A 129 9.69 10.52 2.56
CA GLY A 129 9.21 9.14 2.62
C GLY A 129 8.06 8.84 1.65
N CYS A 130 7.71 9.75 0.75
CA CYS A 130 6.67 9.55 -0.24
C CYS A 130 7.21 8.91 -1.51
N LEU A 131 6.43 8.00 -2.12
CA LEU A 131 6.74 7.45 -3.43
C LEU A 131 6.48 8.52 -4.50
N THR A 132 7.46 8.73 -5.37
CA THR A 132 7.34 9.58 -6.55
C THR A 132 7.27 8.74 -7.81
N TRP A 133 6.45 9.15 -8.77
CA TRP A 133 6.28 8.51 -10.05
C TRP A 133 6.61 9.47 -11.19
N LYS A 134 7.56 9.10 -12.03
CA LYS A 134 7.91 9.85 -13.25
C LYS A 134 7.76 8.92 -14.44
N ASP A 135 6.65 9.06 -15.16
CA ASP A 135 6.36 8.25 -16.34
C ASP A 135 7.29 8.62 -17.50
N GLY A 136 7.99 7.61 -18.05
CA GLY A 136 8.91 7.77 -19.17
C GLY A 136 8.24 7.79 -20.54
N ARG A 137 7.01 7.26 -20.66
CA ARG A 137 6.27 7.17 -21.93
C ARG A 137 5.31 8.32 -22.18
N GLY A 138 4.90 8.99 -21.15
CA GLY A 138 3.90 10.03 -21.19
C GLY A 138 4.28 11.25 -20.39
N GLN A 139 3.28 11.98 -20.01
CA GLN A 139 3.39 13.12 -19.10
C GLN A 139 2.62 12.85 -17.79
N ASP A 140 2.24 11.58 -17.61
CA ASP A 140 1.54 11.13 -16.41
C ASP A 140 2.51 11.12 -15.21
N GLY A 141 2.00 11.26 -13.99
CA GLY A 141 2.75 11.10 -12.75
C GLY A 141 3.77 12.20 -12.42
N ALA A 142 3.89 13.23 -13.25
CA ALA A 142 4.80 14.34 -12.95
C ALA A 142 4.34 15.05 -11.65
N ASP A 143 5.30 15.21 -10.71
CA ASP A 143 5.10 15.90 -9.43
C ASP A 143 4.06 15.28 -8.48
N LEU A 144 3.65 14.01 -8.71
CA LEU A 144 2.81 13.28 -7.77
C LEU A 144 3.66 12.63 -6.67
N GLU A 145 3.19 12.78 -5.42
CA GLU A 145 3.77 12.15 -4.23
C GLU A 145 2.72 11.28 -3.56
N PHE A 146 2.97 9.97 -3.51
CA PHE A 146 2.08 8.99 -2.91
C PHE A 146 2.52 8.68 -1.48
N THR A 147 1.58 8.64 -0.57
CA THR A 147 1.82 8.24 0.82
C THR A 147 1.75 6.72 0.94
N ASP A 148 2.65 6.13 1.73
CA ASP A 148 2.60 4.72 2.08
C ASP A 148 1.38 4.43 2.96
N ILE A 149 0.42 3.66 2.43
CA ILE A 149 -0.79 3.26 3.13
C ILE A 149 -0.72 1.83 3.65
N GLY A 150 0.22 1.01 3.16
CA GLY A 150 0.40 -0.36 3.62
C GLY A 150 1.00 -0.44 5.02
N ALA A 151 1.68 0.61 5.51
CA ALA A 151 2.35 0.60 6.80
C ALA A 151 1.41 0.38 8.00
N PHE A 152 0.17 0.88 7.92
CA PHE A 152 -0.81 0.75 9.01
C PHE A 152 -1.97 -0.17 8.66
N GLU A 153 -2.20 -0.47 7.38
CA GLU A 153 -3.34 -1.25 6.95
C GLU A 153 -3.31 -2.66 7.51
N GLY A 154 -4.44 -3.11 8.06
CA GLY A 154 -4.60 -4.46 8.56
C GLY A 154 -5.18 -4.57 9.96
N TYR A 155 -5.04 -5.77 10.53
CA TYR A 155 -5.51 -6.11 11.87
C TYR A 155 -4.33 -6.22 12.85
N TRP A 156 -4.41 -5.50 13.94
CA TRP A 156 -3.34 -5.35 14.92
C TRP A 156 -3.79 -5.78 16.31
N ARG A 157 -2.91 -6.41 17.09
CA ARG A 157 -3.25 -6.90 18.41
C ARG A 157 -2.10 -6.75 19.39
N SER A 158 -2.40 -6.34 20.64
CA SER A 158 -1.45 -6.39 21.75
C SER A 158 -1.08 -7.83 22.10
N GLU A 159 0.07 -8.04 22.73
CA GLU A 159 0.57 -9.37 23.13
C GLU A 159 -0.43 -10.11 24.04
N ASP A 160 -1.11 -9.39 24.94
CA ASP A 160 -2.14 -9.95 25.84
C ASP A 160 -3.52 -10.08 25.17
N GLY A 161 -3.67 -9.63 23.92
CA GLY A 161 -4.91 -9.72 23.14
C GLY A 161 -6.02 -8.77 23.58
N LYS A 162 -5.76 -7.86 24.52
CA LYS A 162 -6.79 -6.98 25.09
C LYS A 162 -7.03 -5.73 24.26
N VAL A 163 -6.03 -5.30 23.49
CA VAL A 163 -6.15 -4.18 22.59
C VAL A 163 -6.05 -4.70 21.16
N THR A 164 -7.05 -4.41 20.36
CA THR A 164 -7.03 -4.71 18.91
C THR A 164 -7.39 -3.48 18.13
N ALA A 165 -6.77 -3.34 16.96
CA ALA A 165 -7.09 -2.28 16.02
C ALA A 165 -7.24 -2.86 14.61
N GLU A 166 -8.31 -2.49 13.94
CA GLU A 166 -8.46 -2.68 12.51
C GLU A 166 -8.28 -1.31 11.84
N ILE A 167 -7.33 -1.21 10.94
CA ILE A 167 -6.95 0.04 10.27
C ILE A 167 -7.06 -0.21 8.77
N ASN A 168 -7.94 0.53 8.11
CA ASN A 168 -8.20 0.37 6.68
C ASN A 168 -8.10 1.72 5.99
N TRP A 169 -7.41 1.76 4.86
CA TRP A 169 -7.42 2.95 4.00
C TRP A 169 -8.83 3.27 3.53
N SER A 170 -9.19 4.53 3.57
CA SER A 170 -10.51 5.02 3.16
C SER A 170 -10.38 6.02 2.02
N ASP A 171 -11.05 5.71 0.92
CA ASP A 171 -11.23 6.65 -0.19
C ASP A 171 -12.31 7.71 0.11
N SER A 172 -12.95 7.61 1.27
CA SER A 172 -13.99 8.55 1.68
C SER A 172 -13.37 9.83 2.22
N GLU A 173 -13.73 10.95 1.62
CA GLU A 173 -13.41 12.27 2.17
C GLU A 173 -14.09 12.48 3.53
N ILE A 174 -13.28 12.77 4.54
CA ILE A 174 -13.76 13.40 5.75
C ILE A 174 -13.17 14.81 5.77
N GLY A 175 -13.97 15.77 5.38
CA GLY A 175 -13.49 17.12 5.02
C GLY A 175 -12.92 17.11 3.60
N ASP A 176 -11.73 17.61 3.40
CA ASP A 176 -11.02 17.60 2.11
C ASP A 176 -9.78 16.66 2.17
N GLU A 177 -9.76 15.67 3.08
CA GLU A 177 -8.59 14.86 3.36
C GLU A 177 -8.92 13.36 3.32
N TYR A 178 -8.06 12.58 2.67
CA TYR A 178 -8.09 11.11 2.66
C TYR A 178 -7.31 10.57 3.85
N GLY A 179 -7.70 9.40 4.34
CA GLY A 179 -7.02 8.81 5.47
C GLY A 179 -7.47 7.39 5.78
N TYR A 180 -7.29 7.00 7.02
CA TYR A 180 -7.60 5.67 7.49
C TYR A 180 -8.85 5.67 8.35
N ASN A 181 -9.70 4.67 8.13
CA ASN A 181 -10.69 4.28 9.14
C ASN A 181 -9.99 3.43 10.18
N VAL A 182 -10.15 3.78 11.44
CA VAL A 182 -9.57 3.09 12.58
C VAL A 182 -10.68 2.62 13.49
N TYR A 183 -10.76 1.30 13.70
CA TYR A 183 -11.62 0.66 14.66
C TYR A 183 -10.72 0.11 15.77
N LEU A 184 -10.82 0.65 16.98
CA LEU A 184 -10.01 0.25 18.12
C LEU A 184 -10.89 -0.33 19.22
N TYR A 185 -10.60 -1.56 19.62
CA TYR A 185 -11.15 -2.20 20.80
C TYR A 185 -10.08 -2.30 21.89
N ASP A 186 -10.40 -1.82 23.09
CA ASP A 186 -9.47 -1.78 24.23
C ASP A 186 -10.19 -2.32 25.48
N GLU A 187 -9.83 -3.54 25.89
CA GLU A 187 -10.40 -4.22 27.07
C GLU A 187 -9.40 -4.16 28.24
N ARG A 188 -9.69 -3.29 29.20
CA ARG A 188 -8.86 -3.15 30.40
C ARG A 188 -9.71 -2.97 31.65
N ASP A 189 -9.27 -3.58 32.76
CA ASP A 189 -9.84 -3.39 34.11
C ASP A 189 -11.35 -3.68 34.24
N GLY A 190 -11.87 -4.64 33.46
CA GLY A 190 -13.29 -5.04 33.52
C GLY A 190 -14.24 -4.14 32.76
N SER A 191 -13.69 -3.17 32.02
CA SER A 191 -14.39 -2.37 31.01
C SER A 191 -13.77 -2.58 29.64
N TYR A 192 -14.52 -2.29 28.58
CA TYR A 192 -13.94 -2.18 27.25
C TYR A 192 -14.39 -0.89 26.57
N VAL A 193 -13.57 -0.44 25.65
CA VAL A 193 -13.85 0.74 24.84
C VAL A 193 -13.85 0.32 23.39
N ASP A 194 -14.83 0.78 22.65
CA ASP A 194 -14.96 0.58 21.21
C ASP A 194 -14.94 1.95 20.54
N TYR A 195 -13.91 2.19 19.71
CA TYR A 195 -13.73 3.43 18.98
C TYR A 195 -13.87 3.20 17.49
N SER A 196 -14.60 4.10 16.82
CA SER A 196 -14.63 4.24 15.37
C SER A 196 -14.19 5.65 15.02
N ALA A 197 -13.12 5.78 14.27
CA ALA A 197 -12.47 7.04 14.07
C ALA A 197 -11.79 7.13 12.69
N HIS A 198 -11.46 8.34 12.28
CA HIS A 198 -10.72 8.60 11.04
C HIS A 198 -9.39 9.29 11.36
N GLY A 199 -8.32 8.86 10.71
CA GLY A 199 -6.98 9.34 10.95
C GLY A 199 -6.22 9.68 9.68
N LEU A 200 -5.27 10.61 9.81
CA LEU A 200 -4.37 11.05 8.75
C LEU A 200 -2.96 10.56 9.03
N TYR A 201 -2.32 10.04 8.00
CA TYR A 201 -0.93 9.61 8.06
C TYR A 201 0.00 10.72 7.59
N ASP A 202 1.02 11.01 8.41
CA ASP A 202 2.12 11.88 8.05
C ASP A 202 3.39 11.06 7.80
N ALA A 203 3.74 10.88 6.53
CA ALA A 203 4.92 10.14 6.11
C ALA A 203 6.24 10.69 6.67
N LYS A 204 6.31 12.00 6.95
CA LYS A 204 7.48 12.67 7.54
C LYS A 204 7.77 12.22 8.96
N THR A 205 6.73 12.05 9.75
CA THR A 205 6.83 11.67 11.17
C THR A 205 6.61 10.17 11.38
N GLY A 206 6.11 9.46 10.37
CA GLY A 206 5.73 8.06 10.47
C GLY A 206 4.54 7.82 11.40
N LYS A 207 3.67 8.82 11.55
CA LYS A 207 2.55 8.78 12.50
C LYS A 207 1.21 8.82 11.80
N LEU A 208 0.30 7.98 12.26
CA LEU A 208 -1.12 8.04 11.97
C LEU A 208 -1.81 8.75 13.15
N THR A 209 -2.34 9.94 12.91
CA THR A 209 -3.03 10.74 13.93
C THR A 209 -4.53 10.72 13.68
N VAL A 210 -5.27 10.24 14.66
CA VAL A 210 -6.74 10.24 14.68
C VAL A 210 -7.21 11.44 15.50
N ALA A 211 -7.86 12.39 14.83
CA ALA A 211 -8.36 13.61 15.45
C ALA A 211 -9.88 13.69 15.46
N THR A 212 -10.56 12.84 14.70
CA THR A 212 -12.02 12.80 14.61
C THR A 212 -12.51 11.38 14.81
N GLY A 213 -13.41 11.20 15.74
CA GLY A 213 -13.99 9.90 16.01
C GLY A 213 -14.94 9.93 17.18
N SER A 214 -15.64 8.85 17.37
CA SER A 214 -16.52 8.61 18.50
C SER A 214 -16.27 7.23 19.07
N GLY A 215 -16.67 7.01 20.31
CA GLY A 215 -16.56 5.71 20.93
C GLY A 215 -17.60 5.49 22.00
N MET A 216 -17.69 4.26 22.44
CA MET A 216 -18.49 3.85 23.58
C MET A 216 -17.62 3.14 24.60
N ILE A 217 -17.76 3.54 25.85
CA ILE A 217 -17.16 2.84 26.99
C ILE A 217 -18.24 1.94 27.58
N PHE A 218 -17.93 0.68 27.77
CA PHE A 218 -18.77 -0.32 28.37
C PHE A 218 -18.21 -0.74 29.74
N ASN A 219 -18.79 -0.23 30.81
CA ASN A 219 -18.38 -0.51 32.18
C ASN A 219 -19.19 -1.65 32.74
N ARG A 220 -18.53 -2.75 33.14
CA ARG A 220 -19.22 -3.89 33.78
C ARG A 220 -19.64 -3.50 35.17
N ASN A 221 -20.96 -3.51 35.45
CA ASN A 221 -21.49 -3.22 36.76
C ASN A 221 -21.51 -4.46 37.67
N ALA A 222 -21.89 -4.27 38.93
CA ALA A 222 -21.91 -5.34 39.94
C ALA A 222 -22.88 -6.50 39.62
N GLU A 223 -23.85 -6.26 38.76
CA GLU A 223 -24.84 -7.23 38.32
C GLU A 223 -24.38 -8.03 37.09
N GLY A 224 -23.21 -7.69 36.53
CA GLY A 224 -22.65 -8.32 35.35
C GLY A 224 -23.16 -7.76 34.02
N ASN A 225 -23.99 -6.72 34.06
CA ASN A 225 -24.43 -5.96 32.90
C ASN A 225 -23.40 -4.87 32.55
N TYR A 226 -23.55 -4.24 31.38
CA TYR A 226 -22.72 -3.12 30.96
C TYR A 226 -23.49 -1.81 31.01
N ASP A 227 -22.95 -0.84 31.73
CA ASP A 227 -23.35 0.56 31.63
C ASP A 227 -22.55 1.23 30.51
N THR A 228 -23.19 2.01 29.64
CA THR A 228 -22.57 2.59 28.48
C THR A 228 -22.41 4.10 28.61
N GLU A 229 -21.26 4.61 28.20
CA GLU A 229 -20.94 6.03 28.12
C GLU A 229 -20.42 6.37 26.73
N THR A 230 -20.92 7.44 26.12
CA THR A 230 -20.46 7.88 24.81
C THR A 230 -19.26 8.79 24.96
N VAL A 231 -18.22 8.59 24.15
CA VAL A 231 -17.06 9.46 24.01
C VAL A 231 -17.21 10.22 22.69
N GLU A 232 -17.37 11.55 22.77
CA GLU A 232 -17.62 12.39 21.59
C GLU A 232 -16.33 12.78 20.84
N SER A 233 -15.18 12.65 21.48
CA SER A 233 -13.88 12.98 20.88
C SER A 233 -12.84 11.95 21.28
N VAL A 234 -12.21 11.38 20.28
CA VAL A 234 -11.13 10.41 20.43
C VAL A 234 -9.89 10.96 19.76
N GLU A 235 -8.81 11.09 20.52
CA GLU A 235 -7.49 11.43 20.00
C GLU A 235 -6.57 10.23 20.20
N LEU A 236 -6.13 9.62 19.08
CA LEU A 236 -5.22 8.50 19.09
C LEU A 236 -4.05 8.81 18.16
N VAL A 237 -2.87 8.33 18.53
CA VAL A 237 -1.68 8.43 17.68
C VAL A 237 -1.06 7.05 17.59
N PHE A 238 -0.82 6.60 16.37
CA PHE A 238 -0.07 5.39 16.09
C PHE A 238 1.24 5.72 15.42
N SER A 239 2.31 5.08 15.86
CA SER A 239 3.64 5.18 15.24
C SER A 239 4.02 3.84 14.62
N TYR A 240 4.52 3.85 13.40
CA TYR A 240 5.02 2.65 12.74
C TYR A 240 6.40 2.28 13.27
N LEU A 241 6.56 1.07 13.81
CA LEU A 241 7.83 0.56 14.35
C LEU A 241 8.60 -0.32 13.37
N GLY A 242 7.98 -0.70 12.24
CA GLY A 242 8.53 -1.69 11.31
C GLY A 242 8.32 -3.13 11.77
N ASN A 243 8.65 -4.08 10.89
CA ASN A 243 8.59 -5.52 11.17
C ASN A 243 7.21 -6.01 11.69
N GLY A 244 6.12 -5.49 11.11
CA GLY A 244 4.76 -5.86 11.50
C GLY A 244 4.38 -5.40 12.90
N LYS A 245 4.85 -4.21 13.32
CA LYS A 245 4.55 -3.61 14.60
C LYS A 245 4.19 -2.15 14.49
N ILE A 246 3.18 -1.74 15.24
CA ILE A 246 2.82 -0.35 15.47
C ILE A 246 2.75 -0.05 16.97
N LEU A 247 2.92 1.20 17.35
CA LEU A 247 2.79 1.68 18.73
C LEU A 247 1.56 2.59 18.81
N LEU A 248 0.59 2.23 19.62
CA LEU A 248 -0.46 3.14 20.05
C LEU A 248 0.11 4.01 21.18
N GLU A 249 0.28 5.32 20.93
CA GLU A 249 0.85 6.29 21.87
C GLU A 249 -0.19 6.71 22.93
N LYS A 250 -0.66 5.75 23.74
CA LYS A 250 -1.63 5.95 24.81
C LYS A 250 -1.10 5.29 26.09
N ASP A 251 -1.26 5.90 27.24
CA ASP A 251 -1.00 5.31 28.57
C ASP A 251 0.38 4.63 28.73
N ASN A 252 1.47 5.25 28.27
CA ASN A 252 2.86 4.76 28.21
C ASN A 252 3.20 3.92 26.98
N GLY A 253 2.33 3.87 25.98
CA GLY A 253 2.54 3.16 24.74
C GLY A 253 2.11 1.68 24.81
N ILE A 254 1.35 1.25 23.83
CA ILE A 254 0.94 -0.14 23.65
C ILE A 254 1.46 -0.62 22.31
N GLU A 255 2.37 -1.59 22.34
CA GLU A 255 2.85 -2.23 21.11
C GLU A 255 1.76 -3.16 20.58
N LEU A 256 1.39 -2.98 19.32
CA LEU A 256 0.47 -3.85 18.59
C LEU A 256 1.24 -4.58 17.50
N ILE A 257 0.98 -5.88 17.38
CA ILE A 257 1.61 -6.77 16.40
C ILE A 257 0.58 -7.11 15.34
N TYR A 258 1.01 -7.16 14.09
CA TYR A 258 0.16 -7.55 12.97
C TYR A 258 -0.38 -8.97 13.15
N ASP A 259 -1.70 -9.13 13.10
CA ASP A 259 -2.38 -10.41 13.29
C ASP A 259 -3.00 -10.91 11.97
N PHE A 260 -2.29 -11.81 11.29
CA PHE A 260 -2.74 -12.44 10.05
C PHE A 260 -4.03 -13.27 10.19
N LEU A 261 -4.38 -13.70 11.40
CA LEU A 261 -5.54 -14.55 11.65
C LEU A 261 -6.82 -13.73 11.91
N GLY A 262 -6.68 -12.45 12.24
CA GLY A 262 -7.82 -11.57 12.51
C GLY A 262 -8.68 -11.28 11.28
N SER A 263 -8.11 -11.35 10.07
CA SER A 263 -8.81 -11.12 8.81
C SER A 263 -9.78 -12.26 8.44
N ASP A 264 -9.57 -13.49 8.95
CA ASP A 264 -10.34 -14.68 8.58
C ASP A 264 -11.49 -14.98 9.56
N SER A 265 -11.63 -14.24 10.67
CA SER A 265 -12.61 -14.52 11.72
C SER A 265 -13.97 -13.83 11.55
N GLN A 266 -14.18 -13.09 10.47
CA GLN A 266 -15.44 -12.42 10.12
C GLN A 266 -16.18 -13.10 8.96
N GLY A 267 -16.13 -14.42 8.86
CA GLY A 267 -16.86 -15.25 7.90
C GLY A 267 -18.17 -15.78 8.48
#